data_4380de6bae0b6e60a3d5bd78db0a49ff
#
_entry.id   4380de6bae0b6e60a3d5bd78db0a49ff
#
_cell.length_a   1.000
_cell.length_b   1.000
_cell.length_c   1.000
_cell.angle_alpha   90.00
_cell.angle_beta   90.00
_cell.angle_gamma   90.00
#
_symmetry.space_group_name_H-M   'P 1'
#
loop_
_entity.id
_entity.type
_entity.pdbx_description
1 polymer ?
#
loop_
_entity_poly.entity_id
_entity_poly.type
_entity_poly.pdbx_seq_one_letter_code
_entity_poly.pdbx_strand_id
1 'polypeptide(L)'
;MISVKSLSKDLFNIHRSLNSSNNIKTLNFLQKHIKKLKVKYFNFKNVFDWKIPDRWEIKSAYIKKLNGQKLIDINDNKLHVLQYSVPINKILKKKQLLRNLYFQKNKPNSIPYVTSYYKKRWGFCVEYNKLKNFNDKYYKVHINSKFEKKPLPYGELYIKGRSKKEIIFCTYICHPNLGNDNLSGIILNFLLAFYMQKKKTNFSYRFLFLSETIGSLAYIKKNLKILKKNLLAGYVLSCVGNGKKIKIISKYK
;
A
#
# COMPACT_ATOMS: atom_id res chain seq x y z
N MET A 1 10.90 0.76 24.67
CA MET A 1 9.53 0.29 24.24
C MET A 1 9.25 0.85 22.85
N ILE A 2 8.77 0.05 21.90
CA ILE A 2 8.41 0.51 20.54
C ILE A 2 7.11 1.31 20.65
N SER A 3 7.12 2.60 20.26
CA SER A 3 5.94 3.43 20.33
C SER A 3 5.18 3.45 18.99
N VAL A 4 3.85 3.50 19.03
CA VAL A 4 2.98 3.65 17.84
C VAL A 4 3.32 4.94 17.08
N LYS A 5 3.60 6.04 17.81
CA LYS A 5 3.96 7.34 17.24
C LYS A 5 5.25 7.26 16.41
N SER A 6 6.31 6.60 16.93
CA SER A 6 7.57 6.41 16.20
C SER A 6 7.35 5.56 14.94
N LEU A 7 6.69 4.39 15.08
CA LEU A 7 6.36 3.53 13.93
C LEU A 7 5.57 4.27 12.85
N SER A 8 4.59 5.08 13.27
CA SER A 8 3.79 5.87 12.34
C SER A 8 4.64 6.89 11.58
N LYS A 9 5.52 7.62 12.27
CA LYS A 9 6.42 8.61 11.66
C LYS A 9 7.34 7.96 10.62
N ASP A 10 7.94 6.81 10.96
CA ASP A 10 8.90 6.12 10.11
C ASP A 10 8.25 5.49 8.86
N LEU A 11 7.03 4.97 9.01
CA LEU A 11 6.34 4.25 7.94
C LEU A 11 5.42 5.13 7.08
N PHE A 12 4.89 6.25 7.58
CA PHE A 12 3.89 7.06 6.90
C PHE A 12 4.37 7.59 5.56
N ASN A 13 5.61 8.12 5.51
CA ASN A 13 6.18 8.77 4.33
C ASN A 13 6.75 7.80 3.27
N ILE A 14 6.71 6.49 3.52
CA ILE A 14 7.13 5.50 2.52
C ILE A 14 6.08 5.45 1.40
N HIS A 15 6.51 5.78 0.17
CA HIS A 15 5.63 5.75 -1.00
C HIS A 15 5.36 4.31 -1.46
N ARG A 16 4.54 3.59 -0.72
CA ARG A 16 4.12 2.22 -1.07
C ARG A 16 3.18 2.22 -2.26
N SER A 17 3.18 1.13 -3.01
CA SER A 17 2.25 0.87 -4.11
C SER A 17 1.95 -0.64 -4.17
N LEU A 18 1.09 -1.09 -5.08
CA LEU A 18 0.70 -2.50 -5.17
C LEU A 18 1.92 -3.42 -5.27
N ASN A 19 2.87 -3.13 -6.16
CA ASN A 19 4.17 -3.76 -6.24
C ASN A 19 5.24 -2.69 -6.42
N SER A 20 6.06 -2.46 -5.40
CA SER A 20 7.14 -1.45 -5.42
C SER A 20 8.30 -1.87 -4.53
N SER A 21 9.49 -1.30 -4.77
CA SER A 21 10.65 -1.48 -3.88
C SER A 21 10.39 -0.91 -2.48
N ASN A 22 9.51 0.05 -2.35
CA ASN A 22 9.13 0.64 -1.08
C ASN A 22 8.30 -0.31 -0.18
N ASN A 23 7.62 -1.30 -0.77
CA ASN A 23 7.04 -2.40 -0.02
C ASN A 23 8.15 -3.23 0.65
N ILE A 24 9.26 -3.49 -0.06
CA ILE A 24 10.43 -4.18 0.50
C ILE A 24 11.07 -3.35 1.61
N LYS A 25 11.21 -2.02 1.44
CA LYS A 25 11.70 -1.12 2.50
C LYS A 25 10.83 -1.20 3.75
N THR A 26 9.51 -1.23 3.58
CA THR A 26 8.56 -1.41 4.69
C THR A 26 8.80 -2.75 5.39
N LEU A 27 8.90 -3.84 4.65
CA LEU A 27 9.14 -5.18 5.21
C LEU A 27 10.49 -5.27 5.92
N ASN A 28 11.55 -4.71 5.35
CA ASN A 28 12.87 -4.67 5.97
C ASN A 28 12.89 -3.83 7.25
N PHE A 29 12.12 -2.74 7.30
CA PHE A 29 11.94 -1.95 8.52
C PHE A 29 11.29 -2.80 9.62
N LEU A 30 10.22 -3.53 9.33
CA LEU A 30 9.57 -4.43 10.28
C LEU A 30 10.50 -5.57 10.73
N GLN A 31 11.30 -6.10 9.80
CA GLN A 31 12.27 -7.18 10.07
C GLN A 31 13.38 -6.75 11.04
N LYS A 32 13.79 -5.48 11.05
CA LYS A 32 14.78 -4.97 12.03
C LYS A 32 14.31 -5.19 13.46
N HIS A 33 13.01 -5.12 13.71
CA HIS A 33 12.40 -5.31 15.02
C HIS A 33 11.95 -6.76 15.29
N ILE A 34 11.60 -7.51 14.24
CA ILE A 34 11.16 -8.90 14.31
C ILE A 34 12.12 -9.76 13.48
N LYS A 35 13.23 -10.17 14.06
CA LYS A 35 14.30 -10.93 13.37
C LYS A 35 13.81 -12.18 12.62
N LYS A 36 12.74 -12.83 13.12
CA LYS A 36 12.15 -14.03 12.50
C LYS A 36 11.18 -13.74 11.37
N LEU A 37 10.81 -12.47 11.12
CA LEU A 37 10.01 -12.07 9.95
C LEU A 37 10.83 -12.33 8.69
N LYS A 38 10.26 -13.06 7.74
CA LYS A 38 10.91 -13.38 6.46
C LYS A 38 10.29 -12.56 5.34
N VAL A 39 11.14 -11.88 4.57
CA VAL A 39 10.72 -11.26 3.30
C VAL A 39 10.78 -12.32 2.22
N LYS A 40 9.65 -12.57 1.58
CA LYS A 40 9.46 -13.60 0.55
C LYS A 40 8.85 -12.99 -0.71
N TYR A 41 8.78 -13.77 -1.80
CA TYR A 41 8.31 -13.31 -3.10
C TYR A 41 7.36 -14.31 -3.76
N PHE A 42 6.41 -13.78 -4.53
CA PHE A 42 5.60 -14.56 -5.45
C PHE A 42 6.19 -14.45 -6.85
N ASN A 43 6.74 -15.55 -7.38
CA ASN A 43 7.46 -15.61 -8.65
C ASN A 43 6.56 -15.95 -9.84
N PHE A 44 5.25 -16.01 -9.67
CA PHE A 44 4.29 -16.24 -10.72
C PHE A 44 3.54 -14.96 -11.09
N LYS A 45 3.08 -14.87 -12.35
CA LYS A 45 2.39 -13.68 -12.87
C LYS A 45 0.88 -13.74 -12.71
N ASN A 46 0.29 -14.95 -12.81
CA ASN A 46 -1.16 -15.13 -12.78
C ASN A 46 -1.59 -15.76 -11.45
N VAL A 47 -2.63 -15.20 -10.87
CA VAL A 47 -3.24 -15.64 -9.62
C VAL A 47 -4.72 -15.80 -9.87
N PHE A 48 -5.19 -17.06 -10.07
CA PHE A 48 -6.53 -17.33 -10.52
C PHE A 48 -6.82 -16.56 -11.84
N ASP A 49 -7.85 -15.75 -11.88
CA ASP A 49 -8.25 -14.86 -12.96
C ASP A 49 -7.53 -13.48 -12.95
N TRP A 50 -6.67 -13.23 -11.96
CA TRP A 50 -5.93 -11.98 -11.80
C TRP A 50 -4.50 -12.08 -12.33
N LYS A 51 -4.00 -10.94 -12.81
CA LYS A 51 -2.59 -10.78 -13.18
C LYS A 51 -1.89 -9.88 -12.16
N ILE A 52 -0.74 -10.32 -11.64
CA ILE A 52 0.11 -9.48 -10.78
C ILE A 52 0.74 -8.39 -11.66
N PRO A 53 0.49 -7.10 -11.37
CA PRO A 53 1.10 -6.00 -12.10
C PRO A 53 2.62 -5.97 -11.94
N ASP A 54 3.31 -5.47 -12.96
CA ASP A 54 4.74 -5.20 -12.88
C ASP A 54 5.05 -4.24 -11.72
N ARG A 55 6.27 -4.32 -11.20
CA ARG A 55 6.73 -3.38 -10.18
C ARG A 55 6.74 -1.98 -10.76
N TRP A 56 6.09 -1.04 -10.07
CA TRP A 56 6.07 0.37 -10.41
C TRP A 56 6.96 1.16 -9.44
N GLU A 57 7.89 1.90 -10.00
CA GLU A 57 8.78 2.79 -9.28
C GLU A 57 8.55 4.24 -9.74
N ILE A 58 8.54 5.17 -8.81
CA ILE A 58 8.44 6.59 -9.11
C ILE A 58 9.56 7.35 -8.42
N LYS A 59 10.24 8.21 -9.18
CA LYS A 59 11.34 9.04 -8.69
C LYS A 59 10.88 10.45 -8.37
N SER A 60 10.06 11.04 -9.23
CA SER A 60 9.53 12.40 -9.06
C SER A 60 8.24 12.60 -9.86
N ALA A 61 7.35 13.46 -9.35
CA ALA A 61 6.16 13.91 -10.08
C ALA A 61 5.75 15.29 -9.60
N TYR A 62 5.47 16.20 -10.52
CA TYR A 62 5.02 17.55 -10.20
C TYR A 62 4.23 18.19 -11.34
N ILE A 63 3.44 19.20 -10.99
CA ILE A 63 2.85 20.16 -11.91
C ILE A 63 3.35 21.54 -11.50
N LYS A 64 3.86 22.32 -12.47
CA LYS A 64 4.29 23.69 -12.22
C LYS A 64 3.87 24.64 -13.32
N LYS A 65 3.72 25.92 -12.98
CA LYS A 65 3.55 27.03 -13.92
C LYS A 65 4.82 27.24 -14.74
N LEU A 66 4.75 27.92 -15.85
CA LEU A 66 5.93 28.20 -16.69
C LEU A 66 6.96 29.10 -15.99
N ASN A 67 6.51 29.94 -15.04
CA ASN A 67 7.39 30.76 -14.19
C ASN A 67 8.13 29.95 -13.10
N GLY A 68 7.96 28.62 -13.06
CA GLY A 68 8.64 27.74 -12.10
C GLY A 68 7.84 27.42 -10.83
N GLN A 69 6.77 28.17 -10.51
CA GLN A 69 5.95 27.93 -9.32
C GLN A 69 5.33 26.52 -9.36
N LYS A 70 5.65 25.68 -8.38
CA LYS A 70 5.03 24.36 -8.21
C LYS A 70 3.62 24.49 -7.64
N LEU A 71 2.66 23.82 -8.25
CA LEU A 71 1.28 23.71 -7.77
C LEU A 71 1.05 22.36 -7.06
N ILE A 72 1.68 21.31 -7.55
CA ILE A 72 1.60 19.95 -7.04
C ILE A 72 2.99 19.34 -7.06
N ASP A 73 3.39 18.69 -5.96
CA ASP A 73 4.63 17.92 -5.86
C ASP A 73 4.37 16.63 -5.06
N ILE A 74 4.85 15.50 -5.57
CA ILE A 74 4.77 14.20 -4.87
C ILE A 74 5.51 14.22 -3.53
N ASN A 75 6.46 15.13 -3.33
CA ASN A 75 7.18 15.27 -2.07
C ASN A 75 6.31 15.87 -0.97
N ASP A 76 5.31 16.66 -1.31
CA ASP A 76 4.36 17.23 -0.36
C ASP A 76 3.38 16.16 0.13
N ASN A 77 2.87 15.33 -0.78
CA ASN A 77 2.02 14.20 -0.44
C ASN A 77 2.09 13.11 -1.52
N LYS A 78 2.35 11.87 -1.12
CA LYS A 78 2.49 10.73 -2.05
C LYS A 78 1.17 10.33 -2.73
N LEU A 79 0.04 10.84 -2.27
CA LEU A 79 -1.26 10.69 -2.94
C LEU A 79 -1.39 11.57 -4.18
N HIS A 80 -0.56 12.62 -4.34
CA HIS A 80 -0.67 13.55 -5.46
C HIS A 80 -0.48 12.92 -6.84
N VAL A 81 0.07 11.73 -6.95
CA VAL A 81 0.21 11.02 -8.22
C VAL A 81 -0.78 9.86 -8.32
N LEU A 82 -1.44 9.73 -9.46
CA LEU A 82 -2.21 8.54 -9.79
C LEU A 82 -1.28 7.31 -9.74
N GLN A 83 -1.59 6.34 -8.88
CA GLN A 83 -0.76 5.13 -8.75
C GLN A 83 -0.67 4.38 -10.08
N TYR A 84 0.52 3.89 -10.44
CA TYR A 84 0.81 3.26 -11.72
C TYR A 84 0.73 4.20 -12.93
N SER A 85 0.90 5.52 -12.73
CA SER A 85 1.07 6.47 -13.83
C SER A 85 2.25 6.10 -14.71
N VAL A 86 2.04 6.14 -16.03
CA VAL A 86 3.14 6.09 -17.00
C VAL A 86 3.93 7.41 -16.98
N PRO A 87 5.22 7.41 -17.39
CA PRO A 87 6.03 8.62 -17.40
C PRO A 87 5.50 9.66 -18.39
N ILE A 88 5.63 10.93 -18.02
CA ILE A 88 5.34 12.08 -18.87
C ILE A 88 6.28 13.24 -18.52
N ASN A 89 6.71 14.01 -19.53
CA ASN A 89 7.43 15.26 -19.35
C ASN A 89 7.06 16.22 -20.49
N LYS A 90 6.00 17.01 -20.32
CA LYS A 90 5.43 17.87 -21.37
C LYS A 90 4.92 19.20 -20.81
N ILE A 91 4.85 20.20 -21.67
CA ILE A 91 4.04 21.40 -21.45
C ILE A 91 2.67 21.15 -22.07
N LEU A 92 1.61 21.31 -21.29
CA LEU A 92 0.24 21.02 -21.68
C LEU A 92 -0.63 22.28 -21.53
N LYS A 93 -1.62 22.42 -22.42
CA LYS A 93 -2.71 23.38 -22.23
C LYS A 93 -3.56 23.00 -21.02
N LYS A 94 -4.09 23.97 -20.30
CA LYS A 94 -4.97 23.76 -19.12
C LYS A 94 -6.06 22.71 -19.39
N LYS A 95 -6.79 22.80 -20.49
CA LYS A 95 -7.84 21.85 -20.86
C LYS A 95 -7.35 20.40 -20.95
N GLN A 96 -6.13 20.19 -21.46
CA GLN A 96 -5.53 18.85 -21.54
C GLN A 96 -5.11 18.32 -20.17
N LEU A 97 -4.52 19.20 -19.32
CA LEU A 97 -4.14 18.85 -17.97
C LEU A 97 -5.34 18.45 -17.12
N LEU A 98 -6.42 19.25 -17.14
CA LEU A 98 -7.62 19.01 -16.31
C LEU A 98 -8.26 17.63 -16.54
N ARG A 99 -8.13 17.06 -17.74
CA ARG A 99 -8.61 15.69 -18.04
C ARG A 99 -7.86 14.58 -17.29
N ASN A 100 -6.69 14.90 -16.74
CA ASN A 100 -5.83 13.98 -16.01
C ASN A 100 -5.70 14.38 -14.52
N LEU A 101 -6.56 15.28 -14.03
CA LEU A 101 -6.68 15.61 -12.61
C LEU A 101 -7.87 14.87 -12.00
N TYR A 102 -7.61 14.22 -10.87
CA TYR A 102 -8.60 13.49 -10.10
C TYR A 102 -8.87 14.24 -8.79
N PHE A 103 -10.12 14.53 -8.49
CA PHE A 103 -10.56 15.25 -7.29
C PHE A 103 -11.97 14.84 -6.88
N GLN A 104 -12.37 15.21 -5.67
CA GLN A 104 -13.70 14.93 -5.12
C GLN A 104 -14.37 16.24 -4.69
N LYS A 105 -15.49 16.60 -5.33
CA LYS A 105 -16.25 17.83 -5.00
C LYS A 105 -16.87 17.80 -3.61
N ASN A 106 -17.37 16.62 -3.19
CA ASN A 106 -17.99 16.41 -1.87
C ASN A 106 -16.96 16.32 -0.71
N LYS A 107 -15.64 16.25 -1.04
CA LYS A 107 -14.53 16.28 -0.08
C LYS A 107 -13.45 17.25 -0.56
N PRO A 108 -13.73 18.57 -0.61
CA PRO A 108 -12.94 19.53 -1.37
C PRO A 108 -11.50 19.72 -0.87
N ASN A 109 -11.21 19.38 0.38
CA ASN A 109 -9.88 19.47 1.00
C ASN A 109 -9.11 18.14 1.00
N SER A 110 -9.69 17.07 0.42
CA SER A 110 -9.07 15.75 0.41
C SER A 110 -8.43 15.44 -0.92
N ILE A 111 -7.26 14.80 -0.90
CA ILE A 111 -6.61 14.23 -2.07
C ILE A 111 -7.17 12.82 -2.26
N PRO A 112 -7.81 12.48 -3.38
CA PRO A 112 -8.33 11.15 -3.61
C PRO A 112 -7.20 10.14 -3.85
N TYR A 113 -7.38 8.90 -3.41
CA TYR A 113 -6.52 7.78 -3.75
C TYR A 113 -7.05 7.10 -5.01
N VAL A 114 -6.31 7.20 -6.11
CA VAL A 114 -6.70 6.63 -7.41
C VAL A 114 -5.57 5.77 -7.96
N THR A 115 -5.95 4.66 -8.61
CA THR A 115 -5.00 3.66 -9.12
C THR A 115 -5.25 3.34 -10.60
N SER A 116 -4.23 2.83 -11.29
CA SER A 116 -4.30 2.46 -12.70
C SER A 116 -3.50 1.18 -13.01
N TYR A 117 -3.71 0.12 -12.21
CA TYR A 117 -2.88 -1.09 -12.28
C TYR A 117 -2.86 -1.77 -13.65
N TYR A 118 -3.98 -1.73 -14.39
CA TYR A 118 -4.15 -2.45 -15.64
C TYR A 118 -4.37 -1.55 -16.87
N LYS A 119 -4.41 -0.21 -16.67
CA LYS A 119 -4.56 0.77 -17.76
C LYS A 119 -3.35 1.67 -17.83
N LYS A 120 -2.70 1.76 -18.99
CA LYS A 120 -1.59 2.70 -19.23
C LYS A 120 -2.14 4.12 -19.34
N ARG A 121 -2.12 4.86 -18.23
CA ARG A 121 -2.49 6.28 -18.15
C ARG A 121 -1.63 6.99 -17.13
N TRP A 122 -1.63 8.30 -17.15
CA TRP A 122 -0.99 9.14 -16.15
C TRP A 122 -2.02 10.09 -15.54
N GLY A 123 -1.71 10.65 -14.37
CA GLY A 123 -2.57 11.64 -13.75
C GLY A 123 -2.06 12.12 -12.40
N PHE A 124 -2.76 13.15 -11.90
CA PHE A 124 -2.52 13.68 -10.57
C PHE A 124 -3.81 13.71 -9.78
N CYS A 125 -3.70 13.48 -8.47
CA CYS A 125 -4.78 13.58 -7.51
C CYS A 125 -4.59 14.88 -6.73
N VAL A 126 -5.65 15.70 -6.67
CA VAL A 126 -5.57 17.05 -6.10
C VAL A 126 -6.79 17.35 -5.25
N GLU A 127 -6.64 18.22 -4.27
CA GLU A 127 -7.77 18.79 -3.55
C GLU A 127 -8.62 19.64 -4.50
N TYR A 128 -9.94 19.48 -4.47
CA TYR A 128 -10.85 20.28 -5.31
C TYR A 128 -10.62 21.79 -5.14
N ASN A 129 -10.41 22.25 -3.88
CA ASN A 129 -10.15 23.65 -3.58
C ASN A 129 -8.85 24.20 -4.18
N LYS A 130 -7.89 23.35 -4.51
CA LYS A 130 -6.64 23.77 -5.19
C LYS A 130 -6.83 24.03 -6.69
N LEU A 131 -7.94 23.60 -7.29
CA LEU A 131 -8.19 23.80 -8.72
C LEU A 131 -8.22 25.29 -9.13
N LYS A 132 -8.61 26.21 -8.23
CA LYS A 132 -8.55 27.65 -8.47
C LYS A 132 -7.14 28.17 -8.77
N ASN A 133 -6.09 27.47 -8.30
CA ASN A 133 -4.70 27.87 -8.54
C ASN A 133 -4.22 27.53 -9.97
N PHE A 134 -5.02 26.73 -10.72
CA PHE A 134 -4.74 26.42 -12.12
C PHE A 134 -5.37 27.51 -13.03
N ASN A 135 -4.84 28.73 -12.94
CA ASN A 135 -5.34 29.93 -13.65
C ASN A 135 -4.57 30.28 -14.92
N ASP A 136 -3.41 29.63 -15.18
CA ASP A 136 -2.59 29.87 -16.38
C ASP A 136 -3.10 29.05 -17.59
N LYS A 137 -2.64 29.43 -18.79
CA LYS A 137 -2.97 28.76 -20.05
C LYS A 137 -2.18 27.44 -20.24
N TYR A 138 -0.93 27.38 -19.74
CA TYR A 138 0.01 26.27 -19.90
C TYR A 138 0.66 25.88 -18.58
N TYR A 139 0.98 24.57 -18.47
CA TYR A 139 1.65 23.98 -17.30
C TYR A 139 2.71 22.99 -17.72
N LYS A 140 3.84 22.97 -17.04
CA LYS A 140 4.82 21.89 -17.14
C LYS A 140 4.38 20.74 -16.25
N VAL A 141 4.19 19.56 -16.87
CA VAL A 141 3.76 18.31 -16.22
C VAL A 141 4.89 17.32 -16.32
N HIS A 142 5.25 16.73 -15.18
CA HIS A 142 6.34 15.78 -15.09
C HIS A 142 5.98 14.61 -14.19
N ILE A 143 6.16 13.39 -14.68
CA ILE A 143 6.16 12.14 -13.90
C ILE A 143 7.34 11.32 -14.40
N ASN A 144 8.27 11.01 -13.49
CA ASN A 144 9.38 10.11 -13.76
C ASN A 144 9.09 8.77 -13.06
N SER A 145 8.52 7.85 -13.79
CA SER A 145 8.18 6.51 -13.33
C SER A 145 8.71 5.45 -14.28
N LYS A 146 8.86 4.22 -13.77
CA LYS A 146 9.26 3.05 -14.56
C LYS A 146 8.52 1.81 -14.10
N PHE A 147 8.43 0.83 -15.01
CA PHE A 147 7.84 -0.48 -14.77
C PHE A 147 8.91 -1.55 -14.94
N GLU A 148 8.97 -2.49 -14.01
CA GLU A 148 9.95 -3.56 -13.98
C GLU A 148 9.26 -4.92 -13.75
N LYS A 149 9.63 -5.92 -14.51
CA LYS A 149 9.18 -7.32 -14.31
C LYS A 149 9.88 -7.91 -13.08
N LYS A 150 9.38 -7.59 -11.89
CA LYS A 150 9.90 -8.07 -10.61
C LYS A 150 8.81 -8.79 -9.81
N PRO A 151 9.18 -9.81 -9.02
CA PRO A 151 8.22 -10.55 -8.22
C PRO A 151 7.56 -9.66 -7.16
N LEU A 152 6.33 -10.04 -6.74
CA LEU A 152 5.57 -9.33 -5.71
C LEU A 152 6.09 -9.72 -4.32
N PRO A 153 6.59 -8.76 -3.51
CA PRO A 153 7.12 -9.02 -2.18
C PRO A 153 6.00 -9.21 -1.15
N TYR A 154 6.27 -10.01 -0.13
CA TYR A 154 5.44 -10.12 1.07
C TYR A 154 6.28 -10.46 2.30
N GLY A 155 5.74 -10.11 3.49
CA GLY A 155 6.33 -10.46 4.78
C GLY A 155 5.57 -11.60 5.43
N GLU A 156 6.28 -12.54 6.03
CA GLU A 156 5.71 -13.64 6.77
C GLU A 156 6.46 -13.92 8.06
N LEU A 157 5.75 -13.95 9.18
CA LEU A 157 6.24 -14.51 10.44
C LEU A 157 5.38 -15.71 10.81
N TYR A 158 5.99 -16.85 11.04
CA TYR A 158 5.35 -18.04 11.58
C TYR A 158 5.82 -18.31 13.00
N ILE A 159 4.89 -18.41 13.93
CA ILE A 159 5.13 -18.75 15.33
C ILE A 159 4.51 -20.13 15.56
N LYS A 160 5.38 -21.12 15.79
CA LYS A 160 4.96 -22.49 16.06
C LYS A 160 4.35 -22.59 17.46
N GLY A 161 3.13 -23.09 17.56
CA GLY A 161 2.46 -23.50 18.79
C GLY A 161 2.63 -24.99 19.07
N ARG A 162 1.95 -25.47 20.12
CA ARG A 162 1.86 -26.93 20.43
C ARG A 162 1.13 -27.67 19.31
N SER A 163 0.06 -27.08 18.76
CA SER A 163 -0.74 -27.65 17.68
C SER A 163 -0.28 -27.07 16.32
N LYS A 164 -0.41 -27.90 15.26
CA LYS A 164 -0.24 -27.47 13.86
C LYS A 164 -1.41 -26.63 13.36
N LYS A 165 -2.57 -26.64 14.07
CA LYS A 165 -3.69 -25.74 13.74
C LYS A 165 -3.24 -24.30 13.90
N GLU A 166 -3.58 -23.43 12.91
CA GLU A 166 -3.06 -22.07 12.86
C GLU A 166 -4.13 -20.99 12.74
N ILE A 167 -3.83 -19.85 13.33
CA ILE A 167 -4.60 -18.60 13.21
C ILE A 167 -3.74 -17.62 12.41
N ILE A 168 -4.34 -17.00 11.39
CA ILE A 168 -3.66 -16.05 10.51
C ILE A 168 -4.12 -14.64 10.81
N PHE A 169 -3.18 -13.72 11.02
CA PHE A 169 -3.38 -12.27 10.99
C PHE A 169 -2.74 -11.72 9.72
N CYS A 170 -3.53 -10.98 8.94
CA CYS A 170 -3.13 -10.43 7.66
C CYS A 170 -3.38 -8.93 7.62
N THR A 171 -2.48 -8.19 6.99
CA THR A 171 -2.65 -6.76 6.69
C THR A 171 -2.04 -6.43 5.34
N TYR A 172 -2.50 -5.35 4.70
CA TYR A 172 -1.92 -4.91 3.44
C TYR A 172 -1.00 -3.69 3.62
N ILE A 173 0.08 -3.68 2.80
CA ILE A 173 1.20 -2.74 2.90
C ILE A 173 1.36 -1.87 1.64
N CYS A 174 0.34 -1.75 0.79
CA CYS A 174 0.48 -1.16 -0.54
C CYS A 174 -0.05 0.29 -0.66
N HIS A 175 -0.52 0.91 0.43
CA HIS A 175 -1.08 2.25 0.40
C HIS A 175 -0.06 3.31 0.89
N PRO A 176 0.14 4.41 0.14
CA PRO A 176 0.99 5.53 0.54
C PRO A 176 0.21 6.56 1.36
N ASN A 177 0.85 7.26 2.30
CA ASN A 177 0.30 8.42 3.04
C ASN A 177 -1.16 8.29 3.53
N LEU A 178 -1.62 7.07 3.80
CA LEU A 178 -2.93 6.79 4.36
C LEU A 178 -2.77 6.24 5.78
N GLY A 179 -3.19 7.03 6.79
CA GLY A 179 -3.03 6.69 8.20
C GLY A 179 -3.91 5.52 8.61
N ASN A 180 -5.24 5.69 8.46
CA ASN A 180 -6.18 4.64 8.83
C ASN A 180 -6.16 3.49 7.80
N ASP A 181 -6.08 3.80 6.51
CA ASP A 181 -6.07 2.84 5.40
C ASP A 181 -4.69 2.82 4.69
N ASN A 182 -3.68 2.02 5.08
CA ASN A 182 -3.80 0.97 6.09
C ASN A 182 -2.57 0.95 7.02
N LEU A 183 -1.99 2.11 7.30
CA LEU A 183 -0.85 2.17 8.23
C LEU A 183 -1.25 1.65 9.62
N SER A 184 -2.49 1.93 10.06
CA SER A 184 -3.02 1.44 11.33
C SER A 184 -3.03 -0.08 11.41
N GLY A 185 -3.46 -0.77 10.33
CA GLY A 185 -3.43 -2.22 10.25
C GLY A 185 -2.01 -2.80 10.24
N ILE A 186 -1.08 -2.13 9.54
CA ILE A 186 0.34 -2.52 9.53
C ILE A 186 0.91 -2.48 10.95
N ILE A 187 0.68 -1.38 11.67
CA ILE A 187 1.20 -1.18 13.03
C ILE A 187 0.58 -2.19 14.00
N LEU A 188 -0.75 -2.39 13.95
CA LEU A 188 -1.41 -3.36 14.82
C LEU A 188 -0.91 -4.78 14.56
N ASN A 189 -0.82 -5.20 13.29
CA ASN A 189 -0.30 -6.54 12.93
C ASN A 189 1.14 -6.73 13.40
N PHE A 190 1.96 -5.69 13.24
CA PHE A 190 3.34 -5.69 13.72
C PHE A 190 3.43 -5.82 15.24
N LEU A 191 2.66 -5.05 16.00
CA LEU A 191 2.68 -5.09 17.47
C LEU A 191 2.20 -6.44 18.00
N LEU A 192 1.14 -7.01 17.41
CA LEU A 192 0.67 -8.36 17.72
C LEU A 192 1.77 -9.39 17.45
N ALA A 193 2.41 -9.35 16.29
CA ALA A 193 3.49 -10.25 15.91
C ALA A 193 4.69 -10.11 16.87
N PHE A 194 5.09 -8.86 17.19
CA PHE A 194 6.19 -8.55 18.11
C PHE A 194 5.94 -9.08 19.52
N TYR A 195 4.72 -8.95 20.01
CA TYR A 195 4.33 -9.46 21.32
C TYR A 195 4.23 -10.98 21.33
N MET A 196 3.54 -11.57 20.35
CA MET A 196 3.24 -13.01 20.29
C MET A 196 4.49 -13.87 20.07
N GLN A 197 5.53 -13.39 19.38
CA GLN A 197 6.76 -14.18 19.15
C GLN A 197 7.49 -14.58 20.43
N LYS A 198 7.18 -13.92 21.55
CA LYS A 198 7.77 -14.20 22.88
C LYS A 198 6.91 -15.12 23.73
N LYS A 199 5.76 -15.57 23.24
CA LYS A 199 4.80 -16.37 23.99
C LYS A 199 4.84 -17.84 23.58
N LYS A 200 4.63 -18.73 24.54
CA LYS A 200 4.28 -20.14 24.27
C LYS A 200 2.77 -20.19 24.02
N THR A 201 2.36 -20.77 22.91
CA THR A 201 0.96 -20.77 22.46
C THR A 201 0.47 -22.19 22.18
N ASN A 202 -0.83 -22.44 22.31
CA ASN A 202 -1.44 -23.70 21.94
C ASN A 202 -1.55 -23.83 20.42
N PHE A 203 -2.11 -22.84 19.74
CA PHE A 203 -2.16 -22.80 18.28
C PHE A 203 -0.92 -22.15 17.69
N SER A 204 -0.61 -22.50 16.45
CA SER A 204 0.38 -21.79 15.66
C SER A 204 -0.21 -20.47 15.17
N TYR A 205 0.62 -19.45 14.99
CA TYR A 205 0.21 -18.13 14.51
C TYR A 205 1.01 -17.75 13.29
N ARG A 206 0.34 -17.11 12.33
CA ARG A 206 0.97 -16.60 11.12
C ARG A 206 0.59 -15.15 10.91
N PHE A 207 1.60 -14.28 10.81
CA PHE A 207 1.44 -12.86 10.56
C PHE A 207 1.90 -12.56 9.14
N LEU A 208 0.99 -11.99 8.34
CA LEU A 208 1.21 -11.73 6.92
C LEU A 208 1.12 -10.23 6.65
N PHE A 209 2.09 -9.73 5.87
CA PHE A 209 2.16 -8.38 5.35
C PHE A 209 2.18 -8.46 3.83
N LEU A 210 1.05 -8.21 3.19
CA LEU A 210 0.79 -8.51 1.78
C LEU A 210 0.44 -7.23 1.01
N SER A 211 0.38 -7.31 -0.31
CA SER A 211 -0.38 -6.33 -1.10
C SER A 211 -1.86 -6.66 -1.02
N GLU A 212 -2.72 -5.64 -1.01
CA GLU A 212 -4.16 -5.80 -0.92
C GLU A 212 -4.70 -6.68 -2.04
N THR A 213 -5.72 -7.48 -1.76
CA THR A 213 -6.42 -8.39 -2.67
C THR A 213 -5.47 -9.36 -3.38
N ILE A 214 -4.65 -8.87 -4.32
CA ILE A 214 -3.80 -9.70 -5.17
C ILE A 214 -2.71 -10.44 -4.40
N GLY A 215 -2.18 -9.83 -3.32
CA GLY A 215 -1.23 -10.48 -2.43
C GLY A 215 -1.86 -11.60 -1.61
N SER A 216 -3.10 -11.39 -1.13
CA SER A 216 -3.86 -12.42 -0.41
C SER A 216 -4.23 -13.59 -1.31
N LEU A 217 -4.69 -13.31 -2.54
CA LEU A 217 -4.97 -14.34 -3.55
C LEU A 217 -3.70 -15.13 -3.90
N ALA A 218 -2.56 -14.43 -4.07
CA ALA A 218 -1.27 -15.06 -4.33
C ALA A 218 -0.83 -15.96 -3.17
N TYR A 219 -1.05 -15.51 -1.93
CA TYR A 219 -0.74 -16.30 -0.74
C TYR A 219 -1.60 -17.57 -0.65
N ILE A 220 -2.90 -17.45 -0.88
CA ILE A 220 -3.84 -18.58 -0.89
C ILE A 220 -3.43 -19.58 -1.98
N LYS A 221 -3.20 -19.12 -3.21
CA LYS A 221 -2.76 -20.00 -4.32
C LYS A 221 -1.51 -20.80 -3.94
N LYS A 222 -0.49 -20.14 -3.37
CA LYS A 222 0.78 -20.74 -3.01
C LYS A 222 0.64 -21.76 -1.87
N ASN A 223 -0.25 -21.52 -0.92
CA ASN A 223 -0.31 -22.26 0.35
C ASN A 223 -1.63 -23.04 0.55
N LEU A 224 -2.44 -23.21 -0.50
CA LEU A 224 -3.80 -23.74 -0.42
C LEU A 224 -3.89 -25.07 0.34
N LYS A 225 -2.98 -26.02 0.07
CA LYS A 225 -2.97 -27.33 0.73
C LYS A 225 -2.75 -27.22 2.24
N ILE A 226 -1.81 -26.37 2.67
CA ILE A 226 -1.50 -26.14 4.09
C ILE A 226 -2.65 -25.42 4.78
N LEU A 227 -3.22 -24.41 4.12
CA LEU A 227 -4.36 -23.66 4.65
C LEU A 227 -5.58 -24.56 4.85
N LYS A 228 -5.96 -25.37 3.86
CA LYS A 228 -7.07 -26.32 4.01
C LYS A 228 -6.89 -27.29 5.19
N LYS A 229 -5.65 -27.71 5.48
CA LYS A 229 -5.36 -28.67 6.55
C LYS A 229 -5.33 -28.02 7.94
N ASN A 230 -4.75 -26.83 8.04
CA ASN A 230 -4.33 -26.30 9.35
C ASN A 230 -5.08 -25.02 9.76
N LEU A 231 -5.67 -24.26 8.84
CA LEU A 231 -6.31 -22.97 9.17
C LEU A 231 -7.55 -23.17 10.03
N LEU A 232 -7.57 -22.52 11.19
CA LEU A 232 -8.74 -22.41 12.07
C LEU A 232 -9.50 -21.11 11.83
N ALA A 233 -8.75 -19.99 11.79
CA ALA A 233 -9.31 -18.66 11.62
C ALA A 233 -8.33 -17.74 10.91
N GLY A 234 -8.87 -16.74 10.18
CA GLY A 234 -8.09 -15.69 9.55
C GLY A 234 -8.68 -14.32 9.85
N TYR A 235 -7.83 -13.36 10.22
CA TYR A 235 -8.21 -11.98 10.52
C TYR A 235 -7.48 -11.03 9.59
N VAL A 236 -8.24 -10.15 8.93
CA VAL A 236 -7.68 -9.04 8.13
C VAL A 236 -7.75 -7.76 8.97
N LEU A 237 -6.59 -7.21 9.29
CA LEU A 237 -6.47 -5.97 10.06
C LEU A 237 -6.43 -4.79 9.09
N SER A 238 -7.53 -4.06 9.02
CA SER A 238 -7.73 -2.94 8.11
C SER A 238 -8.49 -1.80 8.77
N CYS A 239 -8.05 -0.55 8.56
CA CYS A 239 -8.75 0.66 9.00
C CYS A 239 -9.05 0.69 10.51
N VAL A 240 -8.14 0.21 11.35
CA VAL A 240 -8.31 0.04 12.80
C VAL A 240 -7.90 1.26 13.63
N GLY A 241 -7.56 2.39 12.98
CA GLY A 241 -6.99 3.58 13.63
C GLY A 241 -7.94 4.77 13.76
N ASN A 242 -9.25 4.60 13.68
CA ASN A 242 -10.20 5.71 13.63
C ASN A 242 -10.75 6.17 15.01
N GLY A 243 -10.24 5.61 16.11
CA GLY A 243 -10.67 5.92 17.48
C GLY A 243 -12.08 5.47 17.85
N LYS A 244 -12.83 4.85 16.93
CA LYS A 244 -14.17 4.28 17.17
C LYS A 244 -14.09 2.80 17.51
N LYS A 245 -15.22 2.20 17.90
CA LYS A 245 -15.31 0.75 18.17
C LYS A 245 -14.82 -0.04 16.95
N ILE A 246 -13.96 -1.02 17.17
CA ILE A 246 -13.51 -1.98 16.15
C ILE A 246 -14.73 -2.79 15.73
N LYS A 247 -15.04 -2.81 14.42
CA LYS A 247 -16.06 -3.68 13.86
C LYS A 247 -15.40 -4.99 13.42
N ILE A 248 -15.90 -6.10 13.93
CA ILE A 248 -15.55 -7.42 13.42
C ILE A 248 -16.62 -7.78 12.40
N ILE A 249 -16.22 -7.88 11.13
CA ILE A 249 -17.09 -8.39 10.08
C ILE A 249 -16.70 -9.86 9.91
N SER A 250 -17.58 -10.78 10.32
CA SER A 250 -17.38 -12.20 10.08
C SER A 250 -18.30 -12.66 8.93
N LYS A 251 -17.75 -13.47 8.04
CA LYS A 251 -18.54 -14.25 7.08
C LYS A 251 -18.41 -15.70 7.47
N TYR A 252 -19.45 -16.23 8.13
CA TYR A 252 -19.65 -17.64 8.26
C TYR A 252 -20.70 -18.08 7.23
N LYS A 253 -20.40 -19.13 6.51
CA LYS A 253 -21.38 -20.07 5.96
C LYS A 253 -21.31 -21.31 6.80
#